data_a2a1d38c583c6ccc90fa28862248a58d
#
_entry.id   a2a1d38c583c6ccc90fa28862248a58d
#
_cell.length_a   1.000
_cell.length_b   1.000
_cell.length_c   1.000
_cell.angle_alpha   90.00
_cell.angle_beta   90.00
_cell.angle_gamma   90.00
#
_symmetry.space_group_name_H-M   'P 1'
#
loop_
_entity.id
_entity.type
_entity.pdbx_description
1 polymer ?
#
loop_
_entity_poly.entity_id
_entity_poly.type
_entity_poly.pdbx_seq_one_letter_code
_entity_poly.pdbx_strand_id
1 'polypeptide(L)'
;MDISIHSSFLPHSDPEASLAFYRDLLGFEVRNDVGYNGMRWITVGPIGQPGTSIVLYPPGATPGVTEDERRTIAEMMAKGTFAMLLLASKDLDVTFERL
;
A
#
# COMPACT_ATOMS: atom_id res chain seq x y z
N MET A 1 6.21 24.21 -14.75
CA MET A 1 4.95 23.53 -14.45
C MET A 1 5.02 23.03 -13.01
N ASP A 2 4.01 23.34 -12.24
CA ASP A 2 4.01 23.10 -10.79
C ASP A 2 3.23 21.81 -10.48
N ILE A 3 3.85 20.68 -10.76
CA ILE A 3 3.23 19.35 -10.60
C ILE A 3 4.07 18.54 -9.64
N SER A 4 3.39 17.86 -8.71
CA SER A 4 4.02 16.94 -7.78
C SER A 4 3.20 15.66 -7.69
N ILE A 5 3.80 14.60 -7.16
CA ILE A 5 3.09 13.35 -6.91
C ILE A 5 2.39 13.48 -5.55
N HIS A 6 1.05 13.44 -5.58
CA HIS A 6 0.23 13.49 -4.37
C HIS A 6 0.14 12.10 -3.73
N SER A 7 -0.21 11.09 -4.52
CA SER A 7 -0.35 9.73 -4.02
C SER A 7 -0.17 8.72 -5.14
N SER A 8 0.18 7.50 -4.75
CA SER A 8 0.16 6.35 -5.64
C SER A 8 -0.64 5.24 -4.97
N PHE A 9 -1.05 4.24 -5.75
CA PHE A 9 -1.92 3.18 -5.27
C PHE A 9 -1.20 1.85 -5.30
N LEU A 10 -1.28 1.10 -4.19
CA LEU A 10 -0.78 -0.27 -4.10
C LEU A 10 -1.92 -1.19 -3.67
N PRO A 11 -2.02 -2.38 -4.28
CA PRO A 11 -3.06 -3.33 -3.88
C PRO A 11 -2.73 -3.97 -2.54
N HIS A 12 -3.78 -4.29 -1.77
CA HIS A 12 -3.65 -5.13 -0.59
C HIS A 12 -4.85 -6.07 -0.47
N SER A 13 -4.66 -7.19 0.21
CA SER A 13 -5.69 -8.18 0.47
C SER A 13 -5.99 -8.34 1.96
N ASP A 14 -5.02 -7.99 2.81
CA ASP A 14 -5.12 -8.12 4.26
C ASP A 14 -4.80 -6.77 4.91
N PRO A 15 -5.82 -5.98 5.28
CA PRO A 15 -5.61 -4.67 5.90
C PRO A 15 -4.81 -4.70 7.18
N GLU A 16 -4.99 -5.72 8.02
CA GLU A 16 -4.26 -5.82 9.28
C GLU A 16 -2.77 -6.12 9.04
N ALA A 17 -2.46 -6.96 8.05
CA ALA A 17 -1.08 -7.21 7.65
C ALA A 17 -0.44 -5.94 7.06
N SER A 18 -1.19 -5.15 6.30
CA SER A 18 -0.73 -3.87 5.77
C SER A 18 -0.36 -2.91 6.87
N LEU A 19 -1.21 -2.77 7.89
CA LEU A 19 -0.94 -1.90 9.04
C LEU A 19 0.27 -2.38 9.84
N ALA A 20 0.40 -3.69 10.03
CA ALA A 20 1.56 -4.26 10.72
C ALA A 20 2.86 -3.93 9.99
N PHE A 21 2.86 -3.95 8.67
CA PHE A 21 4.05 -3.65 7.88
C PHE A 21 4.32 -2.14 7.80
N TYR A 22 3.37 -1.36 7.32
CA TYR A 22 3.62 0.06 7.05
C TYR A 22 3.64 0.90 8.32
N ARG A 23 2.68 0.73 9.21
CA ARG A 23 2.58 1.50 10.44
C ARG A 23 3.54 1.00 11.51
N ASP A 24 3.48 -0.30 11.82
CA ASP A 24 4.17 -0.83 13.01
C ASP A 24 5.65 -1.12 12.73
N LEU A 25 5.98 -1.65 11.55
CA LEU A 25 7.36 -1.98 11.22
C LEU A 25 8.10 -0.78 10.60
N LEU A 26 7.54 -0.13 9.58
CA LEU A 26 8.18 0.99 8.90
C LEU A 26 7.98 2.33 9.58
N GLY A 27 7.03 2.45 10.50
CA GLY A 27 6.76 3.70 11.19
C GLY A 27 6.04 4.76 10.37
N PHE A 28 5.33 4.34 9.31
CA PHE A 28 4.50 5.26 8.54
C PHE A 28 3.29 5.70 9.35
N GLU A 29 2.83 6.90 9.07
CA GLU A 29 1.57 7.36 9.68
C GLU A 29 0.38 6.94 8.82
N VAL A 30 -0.73 6.63 9.47
CA VAL A 30 -2.01 6.37 8.81
C VAL A 30 -2.72 7.71 8.65
N ARG A 31 -3.00 8.10 7.41
CA ARG A 31 -3.61 9.39 7.08
C ARG A 31 -5.09 9.28 6.80
N ASN A 32 -5.55 8.10 6.40
CA ASN A 32 -6.97 7.82 6.18
C ASN A 32 -7.19 6.31 6.26
N ASP A 33 -8.37 5.91 6.68
CA ASP A 33 -8.75 4.49 6.81
C ASP A 33 -10.26 4.40 6.64
N VAL A 34 -10.70 3.95 5.47
CA VAL A 34 -12.12 3.91 5.11
C VAL A 34 -12.51 2.46 4.79
N GLY A 35 -13.56 1.99 5.46
CA GLY A 35 -14.10 0.65 5.23
C GLY A 35 -15.47 0.71 4.56
N TYR A 36 -15.74 -0.24 3.66
CA TYR A 36 -17.01 -0.38 2.99
C TYR A 36 -17.19 -1.83 2.51
N ASN A 37 -18.29 -2.46 2.89
CA ASN A 37 -18.62 -3.84 2.48
C ASN A 37 -17.50 -4.85 2.72
N GLY A 38 -16.86 -4.78 3.88
CA GLY A 38 -15.76 -5.68 4.23
C GLY A 38 -14.42 -5.34 3.56
N MET A 39 -14.39 -4.31 2.72
CA MET A 39 -13.18 -3.83 2.07
C MET A 39 -12.63 -2.61 2.80
N ARG A 40 -11.33 -2.38 2.70
CA ARG A 40 -10.68 -1.25 3.37
C ARG A 40 -9.69 -0.56 2.45
N TRP A 41 -9.75 0.76 2.45
CA TRP A 41 -8.81 1.66 1.79
C TRP A 41 -8.02 2.37 2.87
N ILE A 42 -6.71 2.17 2.91
CA ILE A 42 -5.84 2.74 3.95
C ILE A 42 -4.78 3.61 3.30
N THR A 43 -4.75 4.88 3.67
CA THR A 43 -3.73 5.81 3.17
C THR A 43 -2.63 5.94 4.21
N VAL A 44 -1.41 5.69 3.81
CA VAL A 44 -0.23 5.75 4.68
C VAL A 44 0.87 6.57 4.02
N GLY A 45 1.83 7.02 4.80
CA GLY A 45 3.00 7.68 4.27
C GLY A 45 4.07 7.90 5.32
N PRO A 46 5.33 8.09 4.90
CA PRO A 46 6.40 8.42 5.83
C PRO A 46 6.14 9.77 6.50
N ILE A 47 6.41 9.87 7.78
CA ILE A 47 6.23 11.13 8.53
C ILE A 47 7.03 12.26 7.89
N GLY A 48 8.22 11.96 7.37
CA GLY A 48 9.08 12.95 6.71
C GLY A 48 8.64 13.37 5.31
N GLN A 49 7.57 12.79 4.76
CA GLN A 49 7.05 13.10 3.42
C GLN A 49 5.54 13.40 3.46
N PRO A 50 5.13 14.49 4.12
CA PRO A 50 3.71 14.78 4.31
C PRO A 50 2.94 15.03 3.00
N GLY A 51 3.63 15.41 1.93
CA GLY A 51 3.01 15.70 0.64
C GLY A 51 2.79 14.50 -0.25
N THR A 52 3.26 13.31 0.12
CA THR A 52 3.16 12.11 -0.70
C THR A 52 2.59 10.96 0.11
N SER A 53 1.59 10.28 -0.44
CA SER A 53 0.90 9.18 0.22
C SER A 53 0.83 7.94 -0.65
N ILE A 54 0.67 6.79 -0.01
CA ILE A 54 0.36 5.52 -0.65
C ILE A 54 -1.06 5.15 -0.21
N VAL A 55 -1.93 4.90 -1.19
CA VAL A 55 -3.29 4.41 -0.92
C VAL A 55 -3.28 2.90 -1.14
N LEU A 56 -3.46 2.16 -0.05
CA LEU A 56 -3.60 0.71 -0.09
C LEU A 56 -5.06 0.40 -0.40
N TYR A 57 -5.32 -0.28 -1.52
CA TYR A 57 -6.68 -0.48 -2.00
C TYR A 57 -6.95 -1.95 -2.31
N PRO A 58 -8.22 -2.40 -2.17
CA PRO A 58 -8.61 -3.75 -2.58
C PRO A 58 -8.83 -3.78 -4.11
N PRO A 59 -7.96 -4.43 -4.89
CA PRO A 59 -8.05 -4.34 -6.35
C PRO A 59 -9.31 -4.97 -6.93
N GLY A 60 -9.90 -5.96 -6.23
CA GLY A 60 -11.15 -6.57 -6.65
C GLY A 60 -12.36 -5.65 -6.58
N ALA A 61 -12.25 -4.50 -5.91
CA ALA A 61 -13.34 -3.53 -5.79
C ALA A 61 -13.41 -2.55 -6.96
N THR A 62 -12.43 -2.54 -7.85
CA THR A 62 -12.42 -1.63 -9.00
C THR A 62 -13.60 -1.94 -9.93
N PRO A 63 -14.41 -0.93 -10.31
CA PRO A 63 -15.52 -1.16 -11.22
C PRO A 63 -15.05 -1.75 -12.55
N GLY A 64 -15.81 -2.75 -13.05
CA GLY A 64 -15.50 -3.41 -14.32
C GLY A 64 -14.58 -4.61 -14.21
N VAL A 65 -14.03 -4.91 -13.04
CA VAL A 65 -13.19 -6.09 -12.83
C VAL A 65 -14.09 -7.33 -12.75
N THR A 66 -13.80 -8.34 -13.59
CA THR A 66 -14.54 -9.61 -13.60
C THR A 66 -14.06 -10.55 -12.49
N GLU A 67 -14.83 -11.63 -12.23
CA GLU A 67 -14.41 -12.66 -11.27
C GLU A 67 -13.08 -13.34 -11.67
N ASP A 68 -12.91 -13.62 -12.97
CA ASP A 68 -11.67 -14.22 -13.46
C ASP A 68 -10.49 -13.27 -13.28
N GLU A 69 -10.70 -11.99 -13.53
CA GLU A 69 -9.68 -10.98 -13.30
C GLU A 69 -9.33 -10.84 -11.82
N ARG A 70 -10.33 -10.86 -10.93
CA ARG A 70 -10.08 -10.84 -9.48
C ARG A 70 -9.21 -12.02 -9.04
N ARG A 71 -9.49 -13.21 -9.57
CA ARG A 71 -8.71 -14.40 -9.27
C ARG A 71 -7.27 -14.26 -9.75
N THR A 72 -7.09 -13.77 -10.98
CA THR A 72 -5.77 -13.55 -11.56
C THR A 72 -4.98 -12.52 -10.76
N ILE A 73 -5.60 -11.42 -10.37
CA ILE A 73 -4.97 -10.39 -9.53
C ILE A 73 -4.53 -10.98 -8.20
N ALA A 74 -5.40 -11.76 -7.54
CA ALA A 74 -5.08 -12.40 -6.27
C ALA A 74 -3.90 -13.35 -6.38
N GLU A 75 -3.82 -14.13 -7.46
CA GLU A 75 -2.70 -15.03 -7.71
C GLU A 75 -1.40 -14.25 -7.92
N MET A 76 -1.43 -13.18 -8.68
CA MET A 76 -0.26 -12.34 -8.93
C MET A 76 0.21 -11.63 -7.65
N MET A 77 -0.73 -11.17 -6.82
CA MET A 77 -0.40 -10.58 -5.52
C MET A 77 0.28 -11.60 -4.61
N ALA A 78 -0.24 -12.82 -4.56
CA ALA A 78 0.35 -13.89 -3.75
C ALA A 78 1.77 -14.25 -4.20
N LYS A 79 2.06 -14.13 -5.49
CA LYS A 79 3.40 -14.34 -6.04
C LYS A 79 4.33 -13.14 -5.86
N GLY A 80 3.79 -11.97 -5.52
CA GLY A 80 4.57 -10.74 -5.45
C GLY A 80 4.90 -10.14 -6.81
N THR A 81 4.12 -10.44 -7.85
CA THR A 81 4.39 -9.99 -9.23
C THR A 81 3.42 -8.93 -9.74
N PHE A 82 2.46 -8.51 -8.92
CA PHE A 82 1.43 -7.58 -9.37
C PHE A 82 1.82 -6.11 -9.21
N ALA A 83 2.51 -5.77 -8.13
CA ALA A 83 2.88 -4.39 -7.85
C ALA A 83 4.20 -4.33 -7.08
N MET A 84 4.83 -3.15 -7.09
CA MET A 84 6.12 -2.97 -6.45
C MET A 84 6.21 -1.61 -5.79
N LEU A 85 6.87 -1.54 -4.63
CA LEU A 85 7.24 -0.31 -3.94
C LEU A 85 8.73 -0.33 -3.69
N LEU A 86 9.39 0.75 -4.08
CA LEU A 86 10.82 0.94 -3.83
C LEU A 86 10.99 1.99 -2.74
N LEU A 87 11.64 1.60 -1.65
CA LEU A 87 11.92 2.48 -0.52
C LEU A 87 13.40 2.82 -0.49
N ALA A 88 13.72 4.05 -0.09
CA ALA A 88 15.09 4.49 0.12
C ALA A 88 15.32 4.76 1.61
N SER A 89 16.51 4.45 2.08
CA SER A 89 16.91 4.72 3.47
C SER A 89 18.28 5.37 3.50
N LYS A 90 18.48 6.31 4.43
CA LYS A 90 19.78 6.94 4.64
C LYS A 90 20.74 6.01 5.38
N ASP A 91 20.22 5.04 6.11
CA ASP A 91 21.00 4.04 6.83
C ASP A 91 20.40 2.66 6.53
N LEU A 92 20.90 2.03 5.48
CA LEU A 92 20.37 0.76 5.00
C LEU A 92 20.58 -0.37 6.01
N ASP A 93 21.71 -0.39 6.72
CA ASP A 93 21.99 -1.44 7.68
C ASP A 93 21.02 -1.42 8.85
N VAL A 94 20.79 -0.24 9.44
CA VAL A 94 19.84 -0.10 10.54
C VAL A 94 18.42 -0.40 10.08
N THR A 95 18.05 0.06 8.88
CA THR A 95 16.71 -0.21 8.33
C THR A 95 16.53 -1.70 8.08
N PHE A 96 17.53 -2.36 7.53
CA PHE A 96 17.47 -3.79 7.23
C PHE A 96 17.32 -4.64 8.50
N GLU A 97 17.99 -4.29 9.59
CA GLU A 97 17.87 -5.00 10.86
C GLU A 97 16.46 -4.96 11.43
N ARG A 98 15.67 -3.94 11.12
CA ARG A 98 14.29 -3.79 11.57
C ARG A 98 13.29 -4.63 10.76
N LEU A 99 13.68 -5.03 9.58
CA LEU A 99 12.83 -5.83 8.71
C LEU A 99 13.03 -7.33 8.95
#